data_ac3ba407cab7c7acd42494770d190907
#
_entry.id   ac3ba407cab7c7acd42494770d190907
#
_cell.length_a   1.000
_cell.length_b   1.000
_cell.length_c   1.000
_cell.angle_alpha   90.00
_cell.angle_beta   90.00
_cell.angle_gamma   90.00
#
_symmetry.space_group_name_H-M   'P 1'
#
loop_
_entity.id
_entity.type
_entity.pdbx_description
1 polymer ?
#
loop_
_entity_poly.entity_id
_entity_poly.type
_entity_poly.pdbx_seq_one_letter_code
_entity_poly.pdbx_strand_id
1 'polypeptide(L)'
;MKKSFFYVAALWVGMACTTVACSSDDDKDEVAAADIDYSADNAASWHNYMKNVAKLLQTDATNLQTAWTTGGYGAAFINHTGEFTTAKSCVQQIVEGCIDIAGEVGSQKIGDPISKYKAGNTTEALYAVESWYSWHSREDYRNNIYSIRNAYYGSLNGSVAAQSLSKVVEGSNAALDTKVKAAITKAATAIWAIPQPFRNNINSTEAAAAMTACSELEAALEELKSHIESTAAINTNTVLEPVVKNYVEVVVLPTYASLKSEVDQLYDAVIALANTPSNANFEAACEAWLEARQPWETSEAFLFGPVANLGLDPNMDSWPLDQNAIVQLLNSGNWDQLNWSGDYDEDNEGIAAAQNVRGFHTLEFLLFKNGQARTVK
;
A
#
# COMPACT_ATOMS: atom_id res chain seq x y z
N MET A 1 -14.95 26.68 -6.31
CA MET A 1 -13.72 26.27 -5.61
C MET A 1 -14.13 25.26 -4.57
N LYS A 2 -14.19 23.99 -4.93
CA LYS A 2 -14.36 22.87 -3.98
C LYS A 2 -12.95 22.46 -3.56
N LYS A 3 -12.66 22.52 -2.27
CA LYS A 3 -11.43 22.01 -1.71
C LYS A 3 -11.52 20.48 -1.77
N SER A 4 -10.79 19.86 -2.68
CA SER A 4 -10.55 18.42 -2.61
C SER A 4 -9.59 18.19 -1.46
N PHE A 5 -10.12 17.79 -0.33
CA PHE A 5 -9.35 17.14 0.72
C PHE A 5 -9.28 15.68 0.32
N PHE A 6 -8.11 15.21 -0.07
CA PHE A 6 -7.84 13.80 -0.13
C PHE A 6 -7.79 13.28 1.31
N TYR A 7 -8.89 12.74 1.79
CA TYR A 7 -8.89 11.86 2.94
C TYR A 7 -8.56 10.48 2.39
N VAL A 8 -7.36 9.97 2.67
CA VAL A 8 -7.19 8.53 2.77
C VAL A 8 -8.20 8.09 3.81
N ALA A 9 -9.25 7.41 3.37
CA ALA A 9 -10.33 6.97 4.23
C ALA A 9 -9.83 5.84 5.11
N ALA A 10 -9.21 6.21 6.24
CA ALA A 10 -9.26 5.35 7.40
C ALA A 10 -10.73 5.33 7.82
N LEU A 11 -11.48 4.32 7.39
CA LEU A 11 -12.85 4.10 7.83
C LEU A 11 -12.84 3.91 9.34
N TRP A 12 -13.05 5.02 10.06
CA TRP A 12 -13.52 4.97 11.43
C TRP A 12 -14.98 4.53 11.38
N VAL A 13 -15.21 3.22 11.42
CA VAL A 13 -16.50 2.71 11.88
C VAL A 13 -16.59 3.12 13.35
N GLY A 14 -17.17 4.27 13.58
CA GLY A 14 -17.60 4.72 14.89
C GLY A 14 -18.69 3.77 15.38
N MET A 15 -18.29 2.69 16.04
CA MET A 15 -19.18 1.87 16.83
C MET A 15 -19.72 2.73 17.96
N ALA A 16 -20.94 3.27 17.78
CA ALA A 16 -21.71 3.81 18.86
C ALA A 16 -21.93 2.68 19.86
N CYS A 17 -21.16 2.69 20.95
CA CYS A 17 -21.38 1.80 22.08
C CYS A 17 -22.72 2.11 22.72
N THR A 18 -23.79 1.43 22.30
CA THR A 18 -24.92 1.18 23.19
C THR A 18 -24.49 0.06 24.13
N THR A 19 -24.32 0.38 25.39
CA THR A 19 -24.06 -0.57 26.46
C THR A 19 -25.23 -1.55 26.57
N VAL A 20 -25.10 -2.67 25.88
CA VAL A 20 -25.82 -3.89 26.22
C VAL A 20 -24.76 -4.87 26.70
N ALA A 21 -24.84 -5.21 27.98
CA ALA A 21 -24.03 -6.27 28.54
C ALA A 21 -24.34 -7.57 27.78
N CYS A 22 -23.44 -7.97 26.91
CA CYS A 22 -23.43 -9.30 26.30
C CYS A 22 -22.09 -9.97 26.60
N SER A 23 -22.20 -11.19 27.04
CA SER A 23 -21.20 -12.12 27.50
C SER A 23 -20.06 -12.35 26.52
N SER A 24 -18.90 -12.61 27.06
CA SER A 24 -17.57 -12.97 26.57
C SER A 24 -17.46 -14.10 25.53
N ASP A 25 -18.31 -14.15 24.51
CA ASP A 25 -18.21 -15.19 23.46
C ASP A 25 -17.66 -14.66 22.11
N ASP A 26 -17.69 -13.33 21.87
CA ASP A 26 -17.23 -12.74 20.59
C ASP A 26 -15.71 -12.84 20.41
N ASP A 27 -14.93 -12.73 21.48
CA ASP A 27 -13.45 -12.86 21.43
C ASP A 27 -12.96 -14.27 21.02
N LYS A 28 -13.81 -15.30 21.21
CA LYS A 28 -13.43 -16.65 20.84
C LYS A 28 -13.65 -16.94 19.36
N ASP A 29 -14.60 -16.27 18.73
CA ASP A 29 -14.93 -16.49 17.32
C ASP A 29 -13.89 -15.80 16.40
N GLU A 30 -13.36 -14.63 16.76
CA GLU A 30 -12.28 -13.96 16.01
C GLU A 30 -10.96 -14.76 16.05
N VAL A 31 -10.62 -15.31 17.21
CA VAL A 31 -9.43 -16.18 17.36
C VAL A 31 -9.61 -17.48 16.56
N ALA A 32 -10.82 -18.02 16.51
CA ALA A 32 -11.14 -19.23 15.74
C ALA A 32 -11.05 -19.00 14.22
N ALA A 33 -11.42 -17.81 13.72
CA ALA A 33 -11.29 -17.46 12.32
C ALA A 33 -9.83 -17.35 11.86
N ALA A 34 -8.96 -16.80 12.69
CA ALA A 34 -7.51 -16.72 12.41
C ALA A 34 -6.81 -18.09 12.37
N ASP A 35 -7.41 -19.08 13.01
CA ASP A 35 -6.86 -20.46 13.08
C ASP A 35 -7.33 -21.37 11.95
N ILE A 36 -8.23 -20.92 11.06
CA ILE A 36 -8.62 -21.72 9.90
C ILE A 36 -7.40 -22.04 9.04
N ASP A 37 -7.29 -23.31 8.63
CA ASP A 37 -6.14 -23.79 7.88
C ASP A 37 -6.58 -24.50 6.61
N TYR A 38 -5.69 -24.54 5.63
CA TYR A 38 -5.89 -25.33 4.43
C TYR A 38 -5.95 -26.82 4.78
N SER A 39 -6.94 -27.51 4.22
CA SER A 39 -7.15 -28.95 4.42
C SER A 39 -7.77 -29.58 3.19
N ALA A 40 -7.78 -30.92 3.13
CA ALA A 40 -8.47 -31.63 2.05
C ALA A 40 -9.98 -31.31 1.99
N ASP A 41 -10.61 -31.04 3.13
CA ASP A 41 -12.04 -30.78 3.22
C ASP A 41 -12.44 -29.41 2.66
N ASN A 42 -11.58 -28.40 2.75
CA ASN A 42 -11.84 -27.06 2.24
C ASN A 42 -11.05 -26.69 0.96
N ALA A 43 -10.23 -27.58 0.45
CA ALA A 43 -9.33 -27.33 -0.67
C ALA A 43 -10.02 -26.75 -1.91
N ALA A 44 -11.19 -27.26 -2.27
CA ALA A 44 -11.93 -26.79 -3.44
C ALA A 44 -12.39 -25.33 -3.29
N SER A 45 -12.93 -24.97 -2.14
CA SER A 45 -13.34 -23.60 -1.81
C SER A 45 -12.12 -22.67 -1.71
N TRP A 46 -11.06 -23.12 -1.04
CA TRP A 46 -9.80 -22.41 -0.88
C TRP A 46 -9.18 -22.04 -2.23
N HIS A 47 -9.05 -23.02 -3.13
CA HIS A 47 -8.53 -22.81 -4.48
C HIS A 47 -9.40 -21.87 -5.32
N ASN A 48 -10.73 -21.98 -5.20
CA ASN A 48 -11.62 -21.08 -5.91
C ASN A 48 -11.49 -19.65 -5.40
N TYR A 49 -11.38 -19.46 -4.09
CA TYR A 49 -11.17 -18.13 -3.52
C TYR A 49 -9.86 -17.52 -4.02
N MET A 50 -8.74 -18.22 -3.87
CA MET A 50 -7.43 -17.74 -4.36
C MET A 50 -7.47 -17.34 -5.83
N LYS A 51 -8.07 -18.17 -6.70
CA LYS A 51 -8.16 -17.87 -8.14
C LYS A 51 -8.97 -16.61 -8.43
N ASN A 52 -10.10 -16.42 -7.74
CA ASN A 52 -10.94 -15.24 -7.94
C ASN A 52 -10.21 -13.97 -7.47
N VAL A 53 -9.62 -13.98 -6.29
CA VAL A 53 -8.88 -12.83 -5.77
C VAL A 53 -7.66 -12.50 -6.62
N ALA A 54 -6.87 -13.50 -7.00
CA ALA A 54 -5.71 -13.29 -7.88
C ALA A 54 -6.12 -12.75 -9.26
N LYS A 55 -7.27 -13.18 -9.81
CA LYS A 55 -7.80 -12.66 -11.06
C LYS A 55 -8.24 -11.20 -10.96
N LEU A 56 -8.87 -10.82 -9.85
CA LEU A 56 -9.25 -9.43 -9.60
C LEU A 56 -8.01 -8.54 -9.46
N LEU A 57 -7.03 -8.98 -8.68
CA LEU A 57 -5.76 -8.27 -8.51
C LEU A 57 -5.03 -8.08 -9.86
N GLN A 58 -5.00 -9.11 -10.71
CA GLN A 58 -4.45 -9.04 -12.07
C GLN A 58 -5.19 -8.02 -12.94
N THR A 59 -6.52 -7.98 -12.81
CA THR A 59 -7.36 -7.03 -13.53
C THR A 59 -7.09 -5.60 -13.09
N ASP A 60 -7.00 -5.37 -11.78
CA ASP A 60 -6.77 -4.04 -11.21
C ASP A 60 -5.37 -3.53 -11.56
N ALA A 61 -4.32 -4.35 -11.46
CA ALA A 61 -2.97 -3.98 -11.90
C ALA A 61 -2.90 -3.67 -13.41
N THR A 62 -3.65 -4.41 -14.23
CA THR A 62 -3.76 -4.15 -15.68
C THR A 62 -4.49 -2.84 -15.96
N ASN A 63 -5.59 -2.58 -15.26
CA ASN A 63 -6.36 -1.34 -15.38
C ASN A 63 -5.52 -0.14 -14.99
N LEU A 64 -4.77 -0.24 -13.90
CA LEU A 64 -3.87 0.81 -13.43
C LEU A 64 -2.79 1.15 -14.46
N GLN A 65 -2.04 0.16 -14.94
CA GLN A 65 -1.04 0.36 -15.99
C GLN A 65 -1.67 0.96 -17.25
N THR A 66 -2.84 0.45 -17.67
CA THR A 66 -3.56 0.94 -18.85
C THR A 66 -3.96 2.39 -18.71
N ALA A 67 -4.50 2.79 -17.55
CA ALA A 67 -4.92 4.16 -17.30
C ALA A 67 -3.76 5.16 -17.41
N TRP A 68 -2.58 4.81 -16.90
CA TRP A 68 -1.38 5.64 -17.00
C TRP A 68 -0.74 5.65 -18.39
N THR A 69 -0.91 4.60 -19.18
CA THR A 69 -0.31 4.46 -20.52
C THR A 69 -1.31 4.84 -21.61
N THR A 70 -2.01 3.85 -22.21
CA THR A 70 -2.96 4.05 -23.32
C THR A 70 -4.22 4.82 -22.93
N GLY A 71 -4.58 4.82 -21.64
CA GLY A 71 -5.64 5.67 -21.08
C GLY A 71 -5.27 7.16 -21.04
N GLY A 72 -3.98 7.47 -21.20
CA GLY A 72 -3.50 8.82 -21.44
C GLY A 72 -3.26 9.66 -20.19
N TYR A 73 -3.48 9.16 -18.96
CA TYR A 73 -3.28 9.95 -17.75
C TYR A 73 -1.83 10.44 -17.60
N GLY A 74 -0.84 9.56 -17.85
CA GLY A 74 0.58 9.94 -17.81
C GLY A 74 0.92 11.05 -18.82
N ALA A 75 0.39 10.95 -20.05
CA ALA A 75 0.57 12.01 -21.06
C ALA A 75 -0.13 13.32 -20.65
N ALA A 76 -1.34 13.25 -20.10
CA ALA A 76 -2.05 14.42 -19.60
C ALA A 76 -1.32 15.09 -18.44
N PHE A 77 -0.75 14.30 -17.52
CA PHE A 77 0.05 14.80 -16.39
C PHE A 77 1.34 15.48 -16.87
N ILE A 78 2.07 14.90 -17.83
CA ILE A 78 3.27 15.50 -18.44
C ILE A 78 2.95 16.81 -19.17
N ASN A 79 1.84 16.86 -19.91
CA ASN A 79 1.46 18.00 -20.75
C ASN A 79 0.54 19.00 -20.04
N HIS A 80 0.22 18.78 -18.78
CA HIS A 80 -0.64 19.67 -17.96
C HIS A 80 -2.02 19.91 -18.59
N THR A 81 -2.60 18.87 -19.20
CA THR A 81 -3.88 18.95 -19.92
C THR A 81 -5.05 18.26 -19.21
N GLY A 82 -4.80 17.69 -18.04
CA GLY A 82 -5.81 17.00 -17.23
C GLY A 82 -6.19 17.80 -15.98
N GLU A 83 -6.22 17.08 -14.87
CA GLU A 83 -6.52 17.61 -13.54
C GLU A 83 -5.51 18.69 -13.11
N PHE A 84 -4.24 18.51 -13.44
CA PHE A 84 -3.16 19.43 -13.11
C PHE A 84 -2.79 20.27 -14.34
N THR A 85 -2.98 21.58 -14.23
CA THR A 85 -2.86 22.52 -15.36
C THR A 85 -1.52 23.25 -15.46
N THR A 86 -0.56 22.94 -14.58
CA THR A 86 0.79 23.49 -14.57
C THR A 86 1.80 22.47 -14.06
N ALA A 87 3.06 22.59 -14.46
CA ALA A 87 4.14 21.75 -13.90
C ALA A 87 4.27 21.92 -12.38
N LYS A 88 4.00 23.12 -11.87
CA LYS A 88 3.97 23.38 -10.43
C LYS A 88 2.92 22.55 -9.72
N SER A 89 1.67 22.49 -10.23
CA SER A 89 0.61 21.70 -9.61
C SER A 89 0.90 20.20 -9.68
N CYS A 90 1.54 19.71 -10.75
CA CYS A 90 2.01 18.32 -10.81
C CYS A 90 3.08 18.02 -9.73
N VAL A 91 4.06 18.90 -9.57
CA VAL A 91 5.10 18.71 -8.54
C VAL A 91 4.52 18.84 -7.14
N GLN A 92 3.56 19.71 -6.91
CA GLN A 92 2.84 19.79 -5.64
C GLN A 92 2.16 18.44 -5.31
N GLN A 93 1.50 17.82 -6.28
CA GLN A 93 0.89 16.50 -6.09
C GLN A 93 1.95 15.41 -5.81
N ILE A 94 3.08 15.43 -6.49
CA ILE A 94 4.18 14.49 -6.22
C ILE A 94 4.68 14.61 -4.78
N VAL A 95 4.87 15.83 -4.30
CA VAL A 95 5.36 16.07 -2.93
C VAL A 95 4.29 15.75 -1.89
N GLU A 96 3.02 16.04 -2.18
CA GLU A 96 1.88 15.70 -1.34
C GLU A 96 1.81 14.18 -1.11
N GLY A 97 1.83 13.37 -2.16
CA GLY A 97 1.86 11.91 -2.01
C GLY A 97 3.07 11.40 -1.21
N CYS A 98 4.22 12.10 -1.29
CA CYS A 98 5.36 11.76 -0.43
C CYS A 98 5.11 12.12 1.04
N ILE A 99 4.42 13.22 1.33
CA ILE A 99 4.06 13.64 2.70
C ILE A 99 3.04 12.65 3.28
N ASP A 100 2.00 12.34 2.50
CA ASP A 100 0.92 11.46 2.92
C ASP A 100 1.46 10.09 3.35
N ILE A 101 2.26 9.43 2.52
CA ILE A 101 2.80 8.11 2.88
C ILE A 101 3.85 8.17 4.01
N ALA A 102 4.63 9.25 4.14
CA ALA A 102 5.53 9.40 5.28
C ALA A 102 4.76 9.50 6.61
N GLY A 103 3.66 10.26 6.61
CA GLY A 103 2.75 10.39 7.74
C GLY A 103 2.00 9.09 8.04
N GLU A 104 1.52 8.40 7.02
CA GLU A 104 0.78 7.13 7.14
C GLU A 104 1.66 6.02 7.74
N VAL A 105 2.85 5.80 7.19
CA VAL A 105 3.79 4.80 7.75
C VAL A 105 4.09 5.08 9.22
N GLY A 106 4.33 6.35 9.56
CA GLY A 106 4.66 6.73 10.94
C GLY A 106 3.48 6.63 11.90
N SER A 107 2.34 7.21 11.55
CA SER A 107 1.22 7.39 12.46
C SER A 107 0.21 6.25 12.43
N GLN A 108 -0.04 5.64 11.26
CA GLN A 108 -1.05 4.60 11.08
C GLN A 108 -0.41 3.22 11.05
N LYS A 109 0.43 2.91 10.05
CA LYS A 109 1.00 1.56 9.88
C LYS A 109 1.86 1.10 11.07
N ILE A 110 2.63 2.01 11.70
CA ILE A 110 3.42 1.71 12.90
C ILE A 110 2.73 2.24 14.17
N GLY A 111 2.22 3.45 14.14
CA GLY A 111 1.74 4.17 15.31
C GLY A 111 0.42 3.65 15.87
N ASP A 112 -0.54 3.26 15.03
CA ASP A 112 -1.83 2.72 15.48
C ASP A 112 -1.67 1.38 16.22
N PRO A 113 -0.94 0.36 15.72
CA PRO A 113 -0.62 -0.83 16.51
C PRO A 113 0.03 -0.53 17.86
N ILE A 114 1.00 0.40 17.91
CA ILE A 114 1.66 0.80 19.16
C ILE A 114 0.65 1.42 20.14
N SER A 115 -0.24 2.28 19.64
CA SER A 115 -1.23 2.98 20.45
C SER A 115 -2.25 2.01 21.05
N LYS A 116 -2.78 1.10 20.26
CA LYS A 116 -3.66 0.00 20.69
C LYS A 116 -2.99 -0.90 21.73
N TYR A 117 -1.73 -1.29 21.47
CA TYR A 117 -0.96 -2.11 22.42
C TYR A 117 -0.79 -1.41 23.78
N LYS A 118 -0.41 -0.11 23.78
CA LYS A 118 -0.24 0.67 25.01
C LYS A 118 -1.56 0.91 25.75
N ALA A 119 -2.69 0.94 25.06
CA ALA A 119 -4.01 1.00 25.64
C ALA A 119 -4.47 -0.32 26.28
N GLY A 120 -3.71 -1.41 26.12
CA GLY A 120 -4.04 -2.75 26.61
C GLY A 120 -4.84 -3.61 25.62
N ASN A 121 -5.17 -3.08 24.45
CA ASN A 121 -5.90 -3.75 23.39
C ASN A 121 -4.92 -4.60 22.54
N THR A 122 -4.31 -5.60 23.15
CA THR A 122 -3.20 -6.34 22.52
C THR A 122 -3.63 -7.16 21.31
N THR A 123 -4.85 -7.70 21.31
CA THR A 123 -5.43 -8.44 20.16
C THR A 123 -5.68 -7.50 18.99
N GLU A 124 -6.35 -6.36 19.21
CA GLU A 124 -6.58 -5.36 18.17
C GLU A 124 -5.25 -4.79 17.61
N ALA A 125 -4.27 -4.56 18.49
CA ALA A 125 -2.94 -4.12 18.08
C ALA A 125 -2.26 -5.11 17.14
N LEU A 126 -2.41 -6.40 17.43
CA LEU A 126 -1.84 -7.48 16.61
C LEU A 126 -2.44 -7.49 15.20
N TYR A 127 -3.77 -7.39 15.08
CA TYR A 127 -4.46 -7.42 13.80
C TYR A 127 -4.44 -6.07 13.05
N ALA A 128 -4.06 -4.98 13.71
CA ALA A 128 -3.79 -3.71 13.06
C ALA A 128 -2.45 -3.67 12.30
N VAL A 129 -1.58 -4.66 12.51
CA VAL A 129 -0.31 -4.76 11.78
C VAL A 129 -0.54 -5.29 10.37
N GLU A 130 -0.19 -4.49 9.38
CA GLU A 130 -0.23 -4.86 7.96
C GLU A 130 0.78 -5.98 7.64
N SER A 131 0.52 -6.80 6.63
CA SER A 131 1.33 -7.96 6.25
C SER A 131 1.60 -8.91 7.42
N TRP A 132 0.52 -9.14 8.18
CA TRP A 132 0.54 -9.87 9.43
C TRP A 132 0.82 -11.36 9.27
N TYR A 133 0.34 -11.98 8.18
CA TYR A 133 0.45 -13.42 7.95
C TYR A 133 1.82 -13.82 7.38
N SER A 134 2.35 -13.01 6.49
CA SER A 134 3.65 -13.21 5.85
C SER A 134 4.84 -12.76 6.70
N TRP A 135 4.58 -11.93 7.71
CA TRP A 135 5.60 -11.24 8.52
C TRP A 135 6.41 -10.21 7.72
N HIS A 136 5.82 -9.64 6.66
CA HIS A 136 6.55 -8.80 5.70
C HIS A 136 6.43 -7.27 5.97
N SER A 137 5.71 -6.87 7.03
CA SER A 137 5.42 -5.46 7.36
C SER A 137 6.64 -4.54 7.27
N ARG A 138 7.79 -4.97 7.80
CA ARG A 138 9.01 -4.16 7.84
C ARG A 138 9.56 -3.87 6.45
N GLU A 139 9.49 -4.83 5.55
CA GLU A 139 9.89 -4.74 4.16
C GLU A 139 8.94 -3.79 3.41
N ASP A 140 7.65 -3.93 3.62
CA ASP A 140 6.60 -3.11 3.02
C ASP A 140 6.76 -1.64 3.43
N TYR A 141 6.81 -1.36 4.72
CA TYR A 141 6.99 0.02 5.21
C TYR A 141 8.29 0.68 4.72
N ARG A 142 9.37 -0.11 4.59
CA ARG A 142 10.60 0.38 4.00
C ARG A 142 10.45 0.70 2.52
N ASN A 143 9.68 -0.10 1.77
CA ASN A 143 9.37 0.13 0.37
C ASN A 143 8.47 1.36 0.19
N ASN A 144 7.56 1.64 1.13
CA ASN A 144 6.82 2.90 1.15
C ASN A 144 7.78 4.11 1.23
N ILE A 145 8.78 4.07 2.10
CA ILE A 145 9.82 5.13 2.15
C ILE A 145 10.65 5.17 0.86
N TYR A 146 10.87 4.03 0.21
CA TYR A 146 11.55 4.00 -1.09
C TYR A 146 10.69 4.56 -2.23
N SER A 147 9.35 4.53 -2.15
CA SER A 147 8.50 5.26 -3.08
C SER A 147 8.77 6.77 -3.03
N ILE A 148 8.92 7.34 -1.82
CA ILE A 148 9.32 8.75 -1.61
C ILE A 148 10.70 9.02 -2.21
N ARG A 149 11.68 8.15 -1.91
CA ARG A 149 13.03 8.26 -2.47
C ARG A 149 12.99 8.28 -4.00
N ASN A 150 12.27 7.36 -4.61
CA ASN A 150 12.18 7.22 -6.05
C ASN A 150 11.53 8.45 -6.70
N ALA A 151 10.46 8.98 -6.10
CA ALA A 151 9.82 10.20 -6.55
C ALA A 151 10.75 11.42 -6.46
N TYR A 152 11.45 11.59 -5.32
CA TYR A 152 12.35 12.73 -5.09
C TYR A 152 13.63 12.63 -5.91
N TYR A 153 14.22 11.42 -6.06
CA TYR A 153 15.45 11.19 -6.84
C TYR A 153 15.20 11.07 -8.34
N GLY A 154 13.95 10.85 -8.75
CA GLY A 154 13.58 10.64 -10.16
C GLY A 154 14.19 9.39 -10.78
N SER A 155 14.41 8.34 -10.00
CA SER A 155 14.97 7.05 -10.44
C SER A 155 14.57 5.90 -9.52
N LEU A 156 14.56 4.67 -10.04
CA LEU A 156 14.27 3.44 -9.29
C LEU A 156 15.51 2.78 -8.68
N ASN A 157 16.70 3.16 -9.11
CA ASN A 157 17.97 2.52 -8.71
C ASN A 157 18.67 3.19 -7.51
N GLY A 158 18.02 4.19 -6.89
CA GLY A 158 18.55 4.93 -5.74
C GLY A 158 19.60 5.99 -6.07
N SER A 159 19.93 6.21 -7.32
CA SER A 159 20.76 7.35 -7.76
C SER A 159 19.90 8.58 -8.06
N VAL A 160 20.46 9.77 -7.93
CA VAL A 160 19.75 11.02 -8.23
C VAL A 160 19.83 11.31 -9.74
N ALA A 161 18.69 11.36 -10.40
CA ALA A 161 18.63 11.69 -11.83
C ALA A 161 18.89 13.19 -12.07
N ALA A 162 19.40 13.52 -13.23
CA ALA A 162 19.67 14.92 -13.60
C ALA A 162 18.39 15.77 -13.66
N GLN A 163 17.26 15.20 -14.08
CA GLN A 163 15.94 15.82 -14.13
C GLN A 163 15.09 15.42 -12.92
N SER A 164 15.64 15.45 -11.72
CA SER A 164 14.94 15.11 -10.49
C SER A 164 14.57 16.35 -9.68
N LEU A 165 13.58 16.20 -8.82
CA LEU A 165 13.22 17.23 -7.85
C LEU A 165 14.39 17.54 -6.91
N SER A 166 15.14 16.52 -6.49
CA SER A 166 16.36 16.68 -5.69
C SER A 166 17.38 17.61 -6.37
N LYS A 167 17.60 17.49 -7.68
CA LYS A 167 18.55 18.39 -8.39
C LYS A 167 18.07 19.84 -8.47
N VAL A 168 16.77 20.06 -8.63
CA VAL A 168 16.17 21.40 -8.59
C VAL A 168 16.35 22.03 -7.21
N VAL A 169 16.09 21.27 -6.15
CA VAL A 169 16.23 21.74 -4.77
C VAL A 169 17.71 21.94 -4.39
N GLU A 170 18.60 21.02 -4.76
CA GLU A 170 20.05 21.16 -4.56
C GLU A 170 20.57 22.48 -5.15
N GLY A 171 20.10 22.85 -6.34
CA GLY A 171 20.50 24.10 -7.01
C GLY A 171 19.98 25.38 -6.35
N SER A 172 18.91 25.32 -5.59
CA SER A 172 18.25 26.47 -4.94
C SER A 172 18.44 26.51 -3.41
N ASN A 173 18.54 25.35 -2.76
CA ASN A 173 18.73 25.16 -1.32
C ASN A 173 19.39 23.80 -1.04
N ALA A 174 20.70 23.74 -1.18
CA ALA A 174 21.48 22.50 -0.98
C ALA A 174 21.36 21.93 0.46
N ALA A 175 21.13 22.79 1.46
CA ALA A 175 20.93 22.34 2.82
C ALA A 175 19.61 21.57 2.99
N LEU A 176 18.52 22.03 2.34
CA LEU A 176 17.24 21.36 2.34
C LEU A 176 17.30 20.04 1.58
N ASP A 177 17.94 19.99 0.41
CA ASP A 177 18.16 18.73 -0.32
C ASP A 177 18.88 17.70 0.54
N THR A 178 19.95 18.13 1.23
CA THR A 178 20.69 17.25 2.17
C THR A 178 19.81 16.77 3.31
N LYS A 179 18.97 17.65 3.87
CA LYS A 179 18.01 17.31 4.95
C LYS A 179 17.00 16.26 4.51
N VAL A 180 16.37 16.45 3.35
CA VAL A 180 15.37 15.49 2.81
C VAL A 180 16.01 14.12 2.54
N LYS A 181 17.17 14.07 1.89
CA LYS A 181 17.93 12.82 1.65
C LYS A 181 18.30 12.10 2.94
N ALA A 182 18.74 12.85 3.96
CA ALA A 182 19.08 12.29 5.26
C ALA A 182 17.86 11.74 5.99
N ALA A 183 16.71 12.44 5.91
CA ALA A 183 15.45 12.00 6.51
C ALA A 183 14.90 10.72 5.86
N ILE A 184 14.92 10.63 4.52
CA ILE A 184 14.55 9.41 3.78
C ILE A 184 15.43 8.22 4.24
N THR A 185 16.74 8.42 4.29
CA THR A 185 17.68 7.37 4.72
C THR A 185 17.45 6.96 6.16
N LYS A 186 17.20 7.93 7.05
CA LYS A 186 16.93 7.69 8.47
C LYS A 186 15.65 6.88 8.68
N ALA A 187 14.55 7.27 8.01
CA ALA A 187 13.28 6.56 8.11
C ALA A 187 13.40 5.10 7.62
N ALA A 188 13.94 4.89 6.42
CA ALA A 188 14.16 3.55 5.88
C ALA A 188 15.06 2.67 6.77
N THR A 189 16.09 3.26 7.39
CA THR A 189 17.02 2.55 8.29
C THR A 189 16.35 2.21 9.62
N ALA A 190 15.58 3.13 10.18
CA ALA A 190 14.87 2.93 11.44
C ALA A 190 13.79 1.85 11.31
N ILE A 191 13.04 1.85 10.21
CA ILE A 191 12.06 0.79 9.90
C ILE A 191 12.76 -0.56 9.80
N TRP A 192 13.88 -0.63 9.09
CA TRP A 192 14.66 -1.86 8.94
C TRP A 192 15.22 -2.39 10.24
N ALA A 193 15.42 -1.54 11.24
CA ALA A 193 15.90 -1.92 12.57
C ALA A 193 14.82 -2.55 13.45
N ILE A 194 13.54 -2.45 13.09
CA ILE A 194 12.44 -3.08 13.85
C ILE A 194 12.67 -4.59 13.90
N PRO A 195 12.64 -5.23 15.09
CA PRO A 195 12.80 -6.68 15.20
C PRO A 195 11.70 -7.44 14.47
N GLN A 196 12.06 -8.52 13.78
CA GLN A 196 11.14 -9.40 13.05
C GLN A 196 10.50 -10.45 13.97
N PRO A 197 9.23 -10.76 13.77
CA PRO A 197 8.23 -10.02 12.98
C PRO A 197 7.73 -8.81 13.76
N PHE A 198 7.36 -7.74 13.06
CA PHE A 198 6.84 -6.52 13.69
C PHE A 198 5.64 -6.82 14.59
N ARG A 199 4.71 -7.66 14.15
CA ARG A 199 3.53 -8.08 14.93
C ARG A 199 3.85 -8.59 16.34
N ASN A 200 5.01 -9.19 16.56
CA ASN A 200 5.44 -9.69 17.86
C ASN A 200 6.29 -8.65 18.62
N ASN A 201 6.66 -7.54 17.97
CA ASN A 201 7.57 -6.52 18.46
C ASN A 201 6.96 -5.11 18.38
N ILE A 202 5.62 -5.00 18.42
CA ILE A 202 4.85 -3.74 18.28
C ILE A 202 5.34 -2.67 19.25
N ASN A 203 5.65 -3.03 20.49
CA ASN A 203 6.08 -2.08 21.54
C ASN A 203 7.61 -2.02 21.69
N SER A 204 8.37 -2.35 20.64
CA SER A 204 9.83 -2.23 20.66
C SER A 204 10.29 -0.77 20.63
N THR A 205 11.50 -0.52 21.12
CA THR A 205 12.13 0.82 21.05
C THR A 205 12.43 1.21 19.61
N GLU A 206 12.73 0.24 18.77
CA GLU A 206 12.99 0.41 17.35
C GLU A 206 11.75 0.82 16.58
N ALA A 207 10.57 0.24 16.89
CA ALA A 207 9.31 0.66 16.30
C ALA A 207 8.96 2.13 16.67
N ALA A 208 9.16 2.52 17.93
CA ALA A 208 8.99 3.91 18.36
C ALA A 208 9.99 4.86 17.67
N ALA A 209 11.24 4.41 17.45
CA ALA A 209 12.24 5.19 16.73
C ALA A 209 11.90 5.33 15.24
N ALA A 210 11.36 4.29 14.61
CA ALA A 210 10.89 4.33 13.22
C ALA A 210 9.73 5.32 13.05
N MET A 211 8.74 5.29 13.94
CA MET A 211 7.63 6.27 13.97
C MET A 211 8.16 7.71 14.06
N THR A 212 9.14 7.96 14.92
CA THR A 212 9.77 9.29 15.05
C THR A 212 10.51 9.69 13.77
N ALA A 213 11.22 8.76 13.14
CA ALA A 213 11.97 9.04 11.90
C ALA A 213 11.04 9.34 10.72
N CYS A 214 9.86 8.69 10.64
CA CYS A 214 8.84 9.00 9.65
C CYS A 214 8.26 10.41 9.86
N SER A 215 7.97 10.81 11.09
CA SER A 215 7.51 12.17 11.40
C SER A 215 8.56 13.25 11.07
N GLU A 216 9.84 12.96 11.28
CA GLU A 216 10.92 13.87 10.86
C GLU A 216 11.04 13.96 9.32
N LEU A 217 10.76 12.85 8.60
CA LEU A 217 10.71 12.84 7.15
C LEU A 217 9.53 13.66 6.65
N GLU A 218 8.33 13.45 7.21
CA GLU A 218 7.14 14.24 6.91
C GLU A 218 7.41 15.74 7.07
N ALA A 219 7.99 16.16 8.20
CA ALA A 219 8.36 17.56 8.45
C ALA A 219 9.39 18.11 7.44
N ALA A 220 10.34 17.28 6.97
CA ALA A 220 11.30 17.69 5.95
C ALA A 220 10.64 17.84 4.56
N LEU A 221 9.64 17.01 4.25
CA LEU A 221 8.85 17.09 3.02
C LEU A 221 7.90 18.29 3.01
N GLU A 222 7.33 18.66 4.16
CA GLU A 222 6.55 19.90 4.30
C GLU A 222 7.42 21.15 4.08
N GLU A 223 8.64 21.15 4.59
CA GLU A 223 9.60 22.23 4.30
C GLU A 223 9.96 22.26 2.82
N LEU A 224 10.12 21.10 2.18
CA LEU A 224 10.34 20.97 0.73
C LEU A 224 9.17 21.58 -0.06
N LYS A 225 7.92 21.21 0.28
CA LYS A 225 6.70 21.76 -0.32
C LYS A 225 6.69 23.30 -0.23
N SER A 226 6.89 23.83 0.96
CA SER A 226 6.92 25.26 1.22
C SER A 226 8.03 25.97 0.42
N HIS A 227 9.21 25.35 0.30
CA HIS A 227 10.33 25.88 -0.49
C HIS A 227 9.99 25.96 -1.98
N ILE A 228 9.41 24.91 -2.55
CA ILE A 228 9.00 24.89 -3.97
C ILE A 228 7.92 25.94 -4.22
N GLU A 229 6.95 26.07 -3.33
CA GLU A 229 5.85 27.03 -3.48
C GLU A 229 6.31 28.48 -3.44
N SER A 230 7.25 28.80 -2.55
CA SER A 230 7.68 30.18 -2.29
C SER A 230 8.85 30.66 -3.16
N THR A 231 9.59 29.75 -3.81
CA THR A 231 10.82 30.10 -4.55
C THR A 231 10.52 30.30 -6.03
N ALA A 232 10.27 31.56 -6.43
CA ALA A 232 9.90 31.93 -7.79
C ALA A 232 10.90 31.46 -8.88
N ALA A 233 12.17 31.30 -8.53
CA ALA A 233 13.20 30.87 -9.48
C ALA A 233 13.07 29.41 -9.91
N ILE A 234 12.44 28.54 -9.11
CA ILE A 234 12.30 27.11 -9.39
C ILE A 234 10.88 26.67 -9.67
N ASN A 235 9.86 27.44 -9.30
CA ASN A 235 8.46 27.05 -9.48
C ASN A 235 7.87 27.45 -10.85
N THR A 236 8.68 27.39 -11.89
CA THR A 236 8.31 27.71 -13.26
C THR A 236 8.17 26.45 -14.11
N ASN A 237 7.33 26.50 -15.14
CA ASN A 237 7.19 25.38 -16.07
C ASN A 237 8.54 24.96 -16.66
N THR A 238 9.37 25.91 -17.10
CA THR A 238 10.69 25.62 -17.68
C THR A 238 11.59 24.77 -16.79
N VAL A 239 11.51 24.97 -15.45
CA VAL A 239 12.31 24.20 -14.48
C VAL A 239 11.65 22.88 -14.13
N LEU A 240 10.31 22.85 -13.98
CA LEU A 240 9.60 21.71 -13.42
C LEU A 240 9.08 20.71 -14.47
N GLU A 241 8.84 21.13 -15.73
CA GLU A 241 8.41 20.22 -16.79
C GLU A 241 9.36 19.03 -17.01
N PRO A 242 10.70 19.20 -17.05
CA PRO A 242 11.62 18.06 -17.15
C PRO A 242 11.53 17.11 -15.94
N VAL A 243 11.25 17.64 -14.75
CA VAL A 243 11.07 16.83 -13.52
C VAL A 243 9.80 16.00 -13.62
N VAL A 244 8.68 16.62 -13.99
CA VAL A 244 7.38 15.93 -14.16
C VAL A 244 7.48 14.84 -15.21
N LYS A 245 8.10 15.16 -16.36
CA LYS A 245 8.31 14.17 -17.43
C LYS A 245 9.16 12.99 -16.96
N ASN A 246 10.32 13.25 -16.33
CA ASN A 246 11.19 12.22 -15.80
C ASN A 246 10.47 11.36 -14.74
N TYR A 247 9.72 11.98 -13.84
CA TYR A 247 8.95 11.28 -12.82
C TYR A 247 7.98 10.27 -13.46
N VAL A 248 7.19 10.68 -14.44
CA VAL A 248 6.24 9.79 -15.11
C VAL A 248 6.97 8.70 -15.88
N GLU A 249 7.94 9.05 -16.74
CA GLU A 249 8.57 8.11 -17.66
C GLU A 249 9.57 7.14 -16.99
N VAL A 250 10.23 7.57 -15.90
CA VAL A 250 11.32 6.81 -15.27
C VAL A 250 10.90 6.19 -13.92
N VAL A 251 9.90 6.77 -13.26
CA VAL A 251 9.44 6.25 -11.96
C VAL A 251 8.08 5.57 -12.09
N VAL A 252 7.02 6.30 -12.46
CA VAL A 252 5.64 5.80 -12.39
C VAL A 252 5.39 4.67 -13.39
N LEU A 253 5.62 4.92 -14.69
CA LEU A 253 5.32 3.94 -15.73
C LEU A 253 6.11 2.62 -15.56
N PRO A 254 7.42 2.64 -15.26
CA PRO A 254 8.15 1.40 -15.01
C PRO A 254 7.70 0.67 -13.75
N THR A 255 7.32 1.38 -12.69
CA THR A 255 6.80 0.76 -11.45
C THR A 255 5.49 0.03 -11.72
N TYR A 256 4.53 0.65 -12.39
CA TYR A 256 3.26 0.00 -12.73
C TYR A 256 3.41 -1.10 -13.79
N ALA A 257 4.40 -1.00 -14.68
CA ALA A 257 4.74 -2.10 -15.59
C ALA A 257 5.29 -3.31 -14.84
N SER A 258 6.16 -3.08 -13.84
CA SER A 258 6.66 -4.13 -12.94
C SER A 258 5.51 -4.74 -12.13
N LEU A 259 4.67 -3.92 -11.49
CA LEU A 259 3.51 -4.38 -10.74
C LEU A 259 2.64 -5.33 -11.57
N LYS A 260 2.26 -4.92 -12.79
CA LYS A 260 1.47 -5.78 -13.67
C LYS A 260 2.19 -7.09 -13.99
N SER A 261 3.48 -7.04 -14.30
CA SER A 261 4.27 -8.23 -14.64
C SER A 261 4.35 -9.22 -13.48
N GLU A 262 4.62 -8.72 -12.25
CA GLU A 262 4.73 -9.58 -11.08
C GLU A 262 3.36 -10.10 -10.61
N VAL A 263 2.30 -9.32 -10.75
CA VAL A 263 0.93 -9.80 -10.49
C VAL A 263 0.47 -10.85 -11.51
N ASP A 264 0.91 -10.76 -12.79
CA ASP A 264 0.67 -11.82 -13.76
C ASP A 264 1.34 -13.14 -13.33
N GLN A 265 2.58 -13.07 -12.83
CA GLN A 265 3.32 -14.24 -12.33
C GLN A 265 2.66 -14.80 -11.04
N LEU A 266 2.20 -13.94 -10.15
CA LEU A 266 1.43 -14.36 -8.96
C LEU A 266 0.14 -15.08 -9.36
N TYR A 267 -0.60 -14.55 -10.33
CA TYR A 267 -1.80 -15.21 -10.85
C TYR A 267 -1.47 -16.61 -11.41
N ASP A 268 -0.43 -16.74 -12.21
CA ASP A 268 0.00 -18.03 -12.79
C ASP A 268 0.43 -19.03 -11.70
N ALA A 269 1.14 -18.57 -10.65
CA ALA A 269 1.53 -19.39 -9.51
C ALA A 269 0.31 -19.88 -8.70
N VAL A 270 -0.68 -19.02 -8.48
CA VAL A 270 -1.95 -19.39 -7.82
C VAL A 270 -2.74 -20.41 -8.66
N ILE A 271 -2.77 -20.25 -9.98
CA ILE A 271 -3.40 -21.23 -10.89
C ILE A 271 -2.66 -22.58 -10.83
N ALA A 272 -1.33 -22.58 -10.82
CA ALA A 272 -0.52 -23.79 -10.69
C ALA A 272 -0.79 -24.52 -9.37
N LEU A 273 -0.84 -23.77 -8.25
CA LEU A 273 -1.19 -24.29 -6.93
C LEU A 273 -2.58 -24.90 -6.92
N ALA A 274 -3.58 -24.22 -7.47
CA ALA A 274 -4.96 -24.70 -7.50
C ALA A 274 -5.14 -25.97 -8.35
N ASN A 275 -4.39 -26.09 -9.45
CA ASN A 275 -4.44 -27.25 -10.33
C ASN A 275 -3.63 -28.46 -9.82
N THR A 276 -2.54 -28.19 -9.10
CA THR A 276 -1.63 -29.23 -8.58
C THR A 276 -1.21 -28.83 -7.14
N PRO A 277 -2.07 -29.06 -6.14
CA PRO A 277 -1.76 -28.69 -4.77
C PRO A 277 -0.53 -29.44 -4.25
N SER A 278 0.48 -28.67 -3.81
CA SER A 278 1.69 -29.20 -3.20
C SER A 278 2.36 -28.12 -2.36
N ASN A 279 3.23 -28.52 -1.43
CA ASN A 279 4.01 -27.57 -0.63
C ASN A 279 4.90 -26.70 -1.53
N ALA A 280 5.51 -27.28 -2.56
CA ALA A 280 6.33 -26.53 -3.51
C ALA A 280 5.53 -25.45 -4.27
N ASN A 281 4.27 -25.72 -4.63
CA ASN A 281 3.43 -24.74 -5.30
C ASN A 281 2.90 -23.68 -4.30
N PHE A 282 2.69 -24.01 -3.02
CA PHE A 282 2.46 -22.99 -2.00
C PHE A 282 3.67 -22.06 -1.82
N GLU A 283 4.87 -22.61 -1.73
CA GLU A 283 6.12 -21.84 -1.65
C GLU A 283 6.29 -20.94 -2.87
N ALA A 284 6.08 -21.45 -4.08
CA ALA A 284 6.16 -20.66 -5.30
C ALA A 284 5.12 -19.53 -5.36
N ALA A 285 3.90 -19.76 -4.90
CA ALA A 285 2.87 -18.71 -4.82
C ALA A 285 3.21 -17.66 -3.76
N CYS A 286 3.80 -18.04 -2.64
CA CYS A 286 4.31 -17.11 -1.62
C CYS A 286 5.45 -16.25 -2.16
N GLU A 287 6.41 -16.84 -2.88
CA GLU A 287 7.51 -16.09 -3.52
C GLU A 287 6.96 -15.09 -4.53
N ALA A 288 6.03 -15.52 -5.41
CA ALA A 288 5.40 -14.63 -6.38
C ALA A 288 4.60 -13.50 -5.71
N TRP A 289 3.98 -13.75 -4.56
CA TRP A 289 3.29 -12.71 -3.76
C TRP A 289 4.29 -11.67 -3.25
N LEU A 290 5.43 -12.08 -2.70
CA LEU A 290 6.47 -11.18 -2.21
C LEU A 290 7.06 -10.31 -3.34
N GLU A 291 7.29 -10.89 -4.52
CA GLU A 291 7.78 -10.14 -5.69
C GLU A 291 6.73 -9.14 -6.23
N ALA A 292 5.45 -9.53 -6.24
CA ALA A 292 4.37 -8.63 -6.68
C ALA A 292 4.09 -7.50 -5.67
N ARG A 293 4.34 -7.73 -4.38
CA ARG A 293 4.17 -6.76 -3.31
C ARG A 293 5.13 -5.57 -3.44
N GLN A 294 6.39 -5.82 -3.81
CA GLN A 294 7.43 -4.80 -3.88
C GLN A 294 7.10 -3.61 -4.82
N PRO A 295 6.70 -3.80 -6.09
CA PRO A 295 6.34 -2.67 -6.96
C PRO A 295 5.08 -1.94 -6.48
N TRP A 296 4.13 -2.60 -5.81
CA TRP A 296 3.01 -1.95 -5.19
C TRP A 296 3.48 -1.01 -4.08
N GLU A 297 4.21 -1.50 -3.10
CA GLU A 297 4.73 -0.74 -1.98
C GLU A 297 5.66 0.42 -2.40
N THR A 298 6.40 0.24 -3.49
CA THR A 298 7.22 1.32 -4.05
C THR A 298 6.41 2.30 -4.93
N SER A 299 5.09 2.14 -5.03
CA SER A 299 4.17 3.08 -5.67
C SER A 299 3.35 3.93 -4.69
N GLU A 300 3.45 3.69 -3.40
CA GLU A 300 2.64 4.33 -2.36
C GLU A 300 2.70 5.87 -2.35
N ALA A 301 3.82 6.48 -2.77
CA ALA A 301 3.91 7.94 -2.90
C ALA A 301 3.10 8.50 -4.11
N PHE A 302 2.44 7.68 -4.92
CA PHE A 302 1.71 8.12 -6.11
C PHE A 302 0.37 7.41 -6.33
N LEU A 303 -0.35 7.16 -5.24
CA LEU A 303 -1.71 6.61 -5.23
C LEU A 303 -2.79 7.68 -5.56
N PHE A 304 -2.50 8.57 -6.49
CA PHE A 304 -3.42 9.60 -6.98
C PHE A 304 -3.90 9.32 -8.41
N GLY A 305 -4.82 10.15 -8.90
CA GLY A 305 -5.37 10.03 -10.24
C GLY A 305 -6.09 8.70 -10.46
N PRO A 306 -5.65 7.84 -11.40
CA PRO A 306 -6.34 6.58 -11.68
C PRO A 306 -6.50 5.65 -10.48
N VAL A 307 -5.53 5.61 -9.55
CA VAL A 307 -5.65 4.79 -8.35
C VAL A 307 -6.84 5.24 -7.50
N ALA A 308 -6.91 6.53 -7.19
CA ALA A 308 -8.00 7.09 -6.39
C ALA A 308 -9.34 7.06 -7.15
N ASN A 309 -9.35 7.46 -8.44
CA ASN A 309 -10.58 7.58 -9.22
C ASN A 309 -11.29 6.23 -9.47
N LEU A 310 -10.56 5.15 -9.46
CA LEU A 310 -11.08 3.79 -9.71
C LEU A 310 -11.12 2.94 -8.43
N GLY A 311 -10.79 3.49 -7.27
CA GLY A 311 -10.74 2.77 -6.00
C GLY A 311 -9.76 1.59 -6.01
N LEU A 312 -8.65 1.73 -6.74
CA LEU A 312 -7.72 0.60 -6.94
C LEU A 312 -6.90 0.30 -5.70
N ASP A 313 -6.60 1.30 -4.88
CA ASP A 313 -5.91 1.11 -3.62
C ASP A 313 -6.70 0.17 -2.70
N PRO A 314 -7.91 0.48 -2.25
CA PRO A 314 -8.68 -0.45 -1.42
C PRO A 314 -9.08 -1.75 -2.14
N ASN A 315 -9.07 -1.80 -3.48
CA ASN A 315 -9.27 -3.04 -4.22
C ASN A 315 -8.11 -4.01 -4.09
N MET A 316 -6.90 -3.48 -4.08
CA MET A 316 -5.65 -4.24 -4.13
C MET A 316 -5.04 -4.45 -2.76
N ASP A 317 -5.22 -3.50 -1.81
CA ASP A 317 -4.45 -3.41 -0.58
C ASP A 317 -5.25 -3.07 0.68
N SER A 318 -6.55 -3.38 0.74
CA SER A 318 -7.36 -3.17 1.95
C SER A 318 -6.76 -3.84 3.18
N TRP A 319 -6.56 -3.06 4.25
CA TRP A 319 -6.16 -3.50 5.57
C TRP A 319 -6.82 -2.65 6.67
N PRO A 320 -7.22 -3.21 7.85
CA PRO A 320 -7.19 -4.62 8.23
C PRO A 320 -8.24 -5.47 7.50
N LEU A 321 -7.96 -6.77 7.35
CA LEU A 321 -8.87 -7.72 6.73
C LEU A 321 -10.12 -8.00 7.61
N ASP A 322 -11.26 -8.18 6.96
CA ASP A 322 -12.42 -8.81 7.60
C ASP A 322 -12.30 -10.34 7.56
N GLN A 323 -11.62 -10.89 8.58
CA GLN A 323 -11.38 -12.33 8.69
C GLN A 323 -12.69 -13.14 8.76
N ASN A 324 -13.73 -12.60 9.42
CA ASN A 324 -15.01 -13.28 9.54
C ASN A 324 -15.71 -13.37 8.17
N ALA A 325 -15.70 -12.30 7.39
CA ALA A 325 -16.22 -12.29 6.03
C ALA A 325 -15.44 -13.23 5.10
N ILE A 326 -14.12 -13.32 5.23
CA ILE A 326 -13.27 -14.27 4.50
C ILE A 326 -13.69 -15.73 4.80
N VAL A 327 -13.88 -16.07 6.07
CA VAL A 327 -14.32 -17.42 6.48
C VAL A 327 -15.74 -17.72 5.99
N GLN A 328 -16.64 -16.74 6.04
CA GLN A 328 -18.01 -16.89 5.49
C GLN A 328 -17.97 -17.13 3.98
N LEU A 329 -17.12 -16.44 3.22
CA LEU A 329 -16.92 -16.66 1.79
C LEU A 329 -16.36 -18.06 1.50
N LEU A 330 -15.36 -18.52 2.26
CA LEU A 330 -14.82 -19.87 2.14
C LEU A 330 -15.91 -20.94 2.35
N ASN A 331 -16.84 -20.71 3.27
CA ASN A 331 -17.91 -21.65 3.60
C ASN A 331 -19.07 -21.57 2.59
N SER A 332 -19.44 -20.38 2.11
CA SER A 332 -20.57 -20.18 1.21
C SER A 332 -20.24 -20.43 -0.25
N GLY A 333 -19.02 -20.14 -0.67
CA GLY A 333 -18.61 -20.16 -2.08
C GLY A 333 -19.32 -19.11 -2.94
N ASN A 334 -19.89 -18.06 -2.34
CA ASN A 334 -20.56 -16.98 -3.07
C ASN A 334 -19.56 -15.90 -3.52
N TRP A 335 -18.83 -16.19 -4.58
CA TRP A 335 -17.77 -15.31 -5.12
C TRP A 335 -18.28 -13.99 -5.72
N ASP A 336 -19.60 -13.85 -5.95
CA ASP A 336 -20.18 -12.59 -6.42
C ASP A 336 -19.99 -11.45 -5.41
N GLN A 337 -19.82 -11.77 -4.12
CA GLN A 337 -19.52 -10.79 -3.07
C GLN A 337 -18.15 -10.10 -3.20
N LEU A 338 -17.27 -10.61 -4.05
CA LEU A 338 -15.97 -10.00 -4.33
C LEU A 338 -16.07 -8.81 -5.30
N ASN A 339 -17.23 -8.57 -5.88
CA ASN A 339 -17.45 -7.61 -6.94
C ASN A 339 -18.61 -6.67 -6.61
N TRP A 340 -18.59 -5.52 -7.24
CA TRP A 340 -19.73 -4.60 -7.30
C TRP A 340 -19.99 -4.17 -8.74
N SER A 341 -21.09 -3.46 -8.97
CA SER A 341 -21.47 -2.90 -10.27
C SER A 341 -21.62 -1.39 -10.18
N GLY A 342 -21.32 -0.69 -11.27
CA GLY A 342 -21.40 0.76 -11.35
C GLY A 342 -20.04 1.44 -11.17
N ASP A 343 -20.05 2.76 -11.06
CA ASP A 343 -18.86 3.56 -10.82
C ASP A 343 -18.41 3.41 -9.35
N TYR A 344 -17.11 3.63 -9.12
CA TYR A 344 -16.55 3.63 -7.78
C TYR A 344 -17.14 4.77 -6.94
N ASP A 345 -17.57 4.44 -5.74
CA ASP A 345 -18.10 5.36 -4.73
C ASP A 345 -17.57 4.93 -3.37
N GLU A 346 -16.68 5.74 -2.79
CA GLU A 346 -16.02 5.45 -1.52
C GLU A 346 -16.98 5.37 -0.32
N ASP A 347 -18.14 6.03 -0.41
CA ASP A 347 -19.17 5.99 0.64
C ASP A 347 -20.08 4.76 0.54
N ASN A 348 -19.91 3.91 -0.47
CA ASN A 348 -20.75 2.74 -0.68
C ASN A 348 -20.29 1.54 0.16
N GLU A 349 -21.07 1.19 1.20
CA GLU A 349 -20.77 0.08 2.10
C GLU A 349 -20.63 -1.28 1.39
N GLY A 350 -21.35 -1.50 0.28
CA GLY A 350 -21.25 -2.74 -0.50
C GLY A 350 -19.92 -2.84 -1.25
N ILE A 351 -19.38 -1.71 -1.74
CA ILE A 351 -18.04 -1.64 -2.34
C ILE A 351 -16.98 -1.90 -1.27
N ALA A 352 -17.05 -1.20 -0.13
CA ALA A 352 -16.12 -1.39 0.98
C ALA A 352 -16.12 -2.84 1.49
N ALA A 353 -17.28 -3.48 1.63
CA ALA A 353 -17.38 -4.87 2.03
C ALA A 353 -16.73 -5.83 1.03
N ALA A 354 -16.83 -5.57 -0.29
CA ALA A 354 -16.16 -6.36 -1.31
C ALA A 354 -14.64 -6.15 -1.30
N GLN A 355 -14.18 -4.93 -1.06
CA GLN A 355 -12.76 -4.56 -0.98
C GLN A 355 -12.06 -5.26 0.19
N ASN A 356 -12.70 -5.36 1.35
CA ASN A 356 -12.13 -5.96 2.57
C ASN A 356 -11.90 -7.49 2.50
N VAL A 357 -12.34 -8.15 1.43
CA VAL A 357 -12.21 -9.61 1.25
C VAL A 357 -11.47 -9.99 -0.04
N ARG A 358 -10.72 -9.06 -0.63
CA ARG A 358 -9.92 -9.25 -1.85
C ARG A 358 -8.55 -8.56 -1.74
N GLY A 359 -7.77 -8.58 -2.79
CA GLY A 359 -6.47 -7.92 -2.85
C GLY A 359 -5.31 -8.74 -2.28
N PHE A 360 -4.18 -8.05 -2.08
CA PHE A 360 -2.94 -8.65 -1.62
C PHE A 360 -3.09 -9.34 -0.25
N HIS A 361 -3.71 -8.69 0.72
CA HIS A 361 -3.79 -9.22 2.07
C HIS A 361 -4.74 -10.42 2.19
N THR A 362 -5.79 -10.49 1.37
CA THR A 362 -6.60 -11.71 1.28
C THR A 362 -5.80 -12.88 0.68
N LEU A 363 -5.00 -12.64 -0.36
CA LEU A 363 -4.08 -13.67 -0.88
C LEU A 363 -3.02 -14.04 0.16
N GLU A 364 -2.48 -13.06 0.89
CA GLU A 364 -1.56 -13.29 2.00
C GLU A 364 -2.15 -14.26 3.04
N PHE A 365 -3.38 -13.98 3.50
CA PHE A 365 -4.11 -14.89 4.40
C PHE A 365 -4.23 -16.31 3.84
N LEU A 366 -4.53 -16.45 2.56
CA LEU A 366 -4.73 -17.75 1.90
C LEU A 366 -3.43 -18.50 1.64
N LEU A 367 -2.31 -17.80 1.49
CA LEU A 367 -1.00 -18.38 1.14
C LEU A 367 -0.08 -18.58 2.35
N PHE A 368 -0.10 -17.67 3.32
CA PHE A 368 0.85 -17.66 4.45
C PHE A 368 0.20 -18.03 5.78
N LYS A 369 0.98 -18.60 6.67
CA LYS A 369 0.69 -18.78 8.09
C LYS A 369 1.97 -18.62 8.90
N ASN A 370 1.97 -17.70 9.84
CA ASN A 370 3.12 -17.44 10.73
C ASN A 370 4.45 -17.21 9.99
N GLY A 371 4.42 -16.41 8.93
CA GLY A 371 5.61 -16.07 8.13
C GLY A 371 6.11 -17.19 7.23
N GLN A 372 5.36 -18.26 7.05
CA GLN A 372 5.71 -19.41 6.22
C GLN A 372 4.59 -19.74 5.24
N ALA A 373 4.93 -20.38 4.13
CA ALA A 373 3.94 -20.93 3.22
C ALA A 373 3.05 -21.94 3.93
N ARG A 374 1.73 -21.94 3.64
CA ARG A 374 0.83 -23.00 4.08
C ARG A 374 1.23 -24.33 3.45
N THR A 375 0.82 -25.42 4.07
CA THR A 375 1.20 -26.78 3.63
C THR A 375 -0.02 -27.61 3.27
N VAL A 376 0.14 -28.45 2.26
CA VAL A 376 -0.82 -29.51 1.95
C VAL A 376 -0.64 -30.61 3.00
N LYS A 377 -1.72 -30.88 3.75
CA LYS A 377 -1.77 -31.93 4.78
C LYS A 377 -2.42 -33.19 4.21
#